data_2a047df6fdb150d039aa7e73edcd463d
#
_entry.id   2a047df6fdb150d039aa7e73edcd463d
#
_cell.length_a   1.000
_cell.length_b   1.000
_cell.length_c   1.000
_cell.angle_alpha   90.00
_cell.angle_beta   90.00
_cell.angle_gamma   90.00
#
_symmetry.space_group_name_H-M   'P 1'
#
loop_
_entity.id
_entity.type
_entity.pdbx_description
1 polymer ?
#
loop_
_entity_poly.entity_id
_entity_poly.type
_entity_poly.pdbx_seq_one_letter_code
_entity_poly.pdbx_strand_id
1 'polypeptide(L)'
;MAEYSPMMQHYLATKEKYKDCILFYRLGDFYEMFFDDAVNVSRELELTLTGKDCGQEQRAPMCGIPYHAAESYIAKLVQNGHKVAICEQLEDPKLAKGIVKRDVIRVVTPGTVTESNLLEEKRNNFIMSIFKKGIFFGIAVCDISTGDFYSAEIKEENNFERLLDEISRYSPSEIIANEMLYDCVEEISKIKERFDVYISTEDEEKFCEETEEIYMQYALSDDKGNIIKDLEKRPFAVAAINGLIKYIEDTQKTKLEHINKITIYTITKYMSLDINARRNLELTEKMRDKSKKGTLLWVLDKTATSMGGRLLRRWISDPLIDVKEINNRLEAVKEFKDDIILRGELSSSLKGVYDIERLAGKISYG
;
A
#
# COMPACT_ATOMS: atom_id res chain seq x y z
N MET A 1 32.75 -29.63 8.81
CA MET A 1 32.21 -28.31 9.23
C MET A 1 31.11 -28.60 10.25
N ALA A 2 31.10 -27.92 11.39
CA ALA A 2 30.01 -28.07 12.33
C ALA A 2 28.70 -27.64 11.65
N GLU A 3 27.62 -28.41 11.82
CA GLU A 3 26.31 -28.05 11.29
C GLU A 3 25.65 -26.96 12.16
N TYR A 4 24.94 -26.03 11.54
CA TYR A 4 24.10 -25.09 12.28
C TYR A 4 23.08 -25.80 13.15
N SER A 5 22.73 -25.22 14.28
CA SER A 5 21.65 -25.73 15.11
C SER A 5 20.35 -25.86 14.29
N PRO A 6 19.46 -26.82 14.61
CA PRO A 6 18.23 -27.02 13.83
C PRO A 6 17.36 -25.78 13.71
N MET A 7 17.31 -24.94 14.76
CA MET A 7 16.60 -23.63 14.72
C MET A 7 17.26 -22.68 13.71
N MET A 8 18.60 -22.62 13.69
CA MET A 8 19.31 -21.73 12.75
C MET A 8 19.22 -22.21 11.31
N GLN A 9 19.18 -23.54 11.07
CA GLN A 9 18.91 -24.09 9.75
C GLN A 9 17.54 -23.68 9.23
N HIS A 10 16.50 -23.72 10.10
CA HIS A 10 15.16 -23.27 9.75
C HIS A 10 15.13 -21.74 9.47
N TYR A 11 15.83 -20.94 10.29
CA TYR A 11 15.95 -19.49 10.04
C TYR A 11 16.57 -19.21 8.68
N LEU A 12 17.70 -19.82 8.36
CA LEU A 12 18.41 -19.64 7.08
C LEU A 12 17.56 -20.09 5.89
N ALA A 13 16.87 -21.22 6.00
CA ALA A 13 15.95 -21.69 4.96
C ALA A 13 14.75 -20.75 4.75
N THR A 14 14.24 -20.13 5.82
CA THR A 14 13.20 -19.12 5.74
C THR A 14 13.75 -17.84 5.11
N LYS A 15 14.92 -17.37 5.56
CA LYS A 15 15.56 -16.16 5.02
C LYS A 15 15.88 -16.27 3.53
N GLU A 16 16.25 -17.47 3.07
CA GLU A 16 16.52 -17.73 1.63
C GLU A 16 15.27 -17.46 0.76
N LYS A 17 14.06 -17.72 1.28
CA LYS A 17 12.79 -17.42 0.58
C LYS A 17 12.42 -15.94 0.61
N TYR A 18 12.91 -15.21 1.62
CA TYR A 18 12.60 -13.79 1.85
C TYR A 18 13.88 -12.94 1.92
N LYS A 19 14.76 -13.09 0.91
CA LYS A 19 16.08 -12.43 0.87
C LYS A 19 16.02 -10.92 0.94
N ASP A 20 15.02 -10.34 0.31
CA ASP A 20 14.76 -8.90 0.22
C ASP A 20 14.04 -8.31 1.43
N CYS A 21 13.65 -9.17 2.40
CA CYS A 21 12.95 -8.77 3.61
C CYS A 21 13.86 -8.87 4.84
N ILE A 22 13.69 -7.98 5.80
CA ILE A 22 14.19 -8.17 7.17
C ILE A 22 13.32 -9.23 7.84
N LEU A 23 13.92 -10.33 8.31
CA LEU A 23 13.17 -11.45 8.89
C LEU A 23 13.01 -11.29 10.41
N PHE A 24 11.79 -10.98 10.84
CA PHE A 24 11.39 -10.99 12.25
C PHE A 24 10.99 -12.41 12.65
N TYR A 25 11.93 -13.12 13.26
CA TYR A 25 11.78 -14.54 13.59
C TYR A 25 11.37 -14.73 15.04
N ARG A 26 10.16 -15.24 15.29
CA ARG A 26 9.60 -15.40 16.65
C ARG A 26 10.31 -16.49 17.44
N LEU A 27 10.87 -16.10 18.61
CA LEU A 27 11.47 -17.00 19.59
C LEU A 27 10.98 -16.62 20.99
N GLY A 28 10.00 -17.36 21.48
CA GLY A 28 9.35 -17.06 22.76
C GLY A 28 8.68 -15.67 22.74
N ASP A 29 9.09 -14.77 23.64
CA ASP A 29 8.51 -13.43 23.76
C ASP A 29 9.20 -12.38 22.88
N PHE A 30 10.14 -12.80 22.01
CA PHE A 30 10.89 -11.89 21.16
C PHE A 30 10.76 -12.24 19.67
N TYR A 31 10.86 -11.20 18.83
CA TYR A 31 11.32 -11.35 17.45
C TYR A 31 12.82 -11.15 17.44
N GLU A 32 13.56 -12.16 17.00
CA GLU A 32 15.01 -12.12 16.87
C GLU A 32 15.39 -12.04 15.38
N MET A 33 16.38 -11.24 15.09
CA MET A 33 17.00 -11.09 13.78
C MET A 33 18.47 -11.55 13.89
N PHE A 34 18.98 -12.14 12.82
CA PHE A 34 20.33 -12.71 12.82
C PHE A 34 21.14 -12.21 11.63
N PHE A 35 22.47 -12.38 11.71
CA PHE A 35 23.43 -12.05 10.66
C PHE A 35 23.29 -10.60 10.17
N ASP A 36 23.22 -10.40 8.85
CA ASP A 36 23.15 -9.06 8.24
C ASP A 36 21.89 -8.30 8.66
N ASP A 37 20.75 -8.97 8.81
CA ASP A 37 19.53 -8.34 9.30
C ASP A 37 19.75 -7.76 10.73
N ALA A 38 20.42 -8.51 11.60
CA ALA A 38 20.71 -8.03 12.95
C ALA A 38 21.66 -6.83 12.95
N VAL A 39 22.68 -6.84 12.12
CA VAL A 39 23.65 -5.74 12.02
C VAL A 39 22.97 -4.47 11.49
N ASN A 40 22.16 -4.60 10.46
CA ASN A 40 21.46 -3.47 9.83
C ASN A 40 20.41 -2.89 10.77
N VAL A 41 19.53 -3.73 11.31
CA VAL A 41 18.44 -3.33 12.20
C VAL A 41 18.96 -2.75 13.51
N SER A 42 20.02 -3.34 14.11
CA SER A 42 20.60 -2.80 15.35
C SER A 42 21.13 -1.38 15.18
N ARG A 43 21.73 -1.07 14.03
CA ARG A 43 22.24 0.27 13.70
C ARG A 43 21.10 1.25 13.46
N GLU A 44 20.09 0.83 12.69
CA GLU A 44 19.00 1.70 12.25
C GLU A 44 18.00 2.03 13.35
N LEU A 45 17.72 1.04 14.22
CA LEU A 45 16.79 1.19 15.34
C LEU A 45 17.46 1.41 16.69
N GLU A 46 18.79 1.61 16.71
CA GLU A 46 19.58 1.80 17.92
C GLU A 46 19.42 0.66 18.96
N LEU A 47 19.32 -0.59 18.45
CA LEU A 47 19.19 -1.78 19.29
C LEU A 47 20.56 -2.34 19.66
N THR A 48 20.63 -3.01 20.81
CA THR A 48 21.84 -3.70 21.23
C THR A 48 22.12 -4.90 20.34
N LEU A 49 23.26 -4.88 19.64
CA LEU A 49 23.76 -6.03 18.89
C LEU A 49 24.46 -6.99 19.87
N THR A 50 24.00 -8.23 19.89
CA THR A 50 24.54 -9.31 20.72
C THR A 50 24.94 -10.49 19.84
N GLY A 51 25.21 -11.66 20.43
CA GLY A 51 25.48 -12.89 19.71
C GLY A 51 24.71 -14.05 20.28
N LYS A 52 24.21 -14.93 19.42
CA LYS A 52 23.53 -16.17 19.78
C LYS A 52 24.34 -17.39 19.36
N ASP A 53 24.36 -18.43 20.19
CA ASP A 53 24.94 -19.70 19.82
C ASP A 53 24.13 -20.32 18.65
N CYS A 54 24.82 -20.66 17.58
CA CYS A 54 24.22 -21.17 16.36
C CYS A 54 24.73 -22.59 15.99
N GLY A 55 25.52 -23.21 16.90
CA GLY A 55 26.15 -24.51 16.63
C GLY A 55 27.48 -24.40 15.87
N GLN A 56 28.01 -23.19 15.70
CA GLN A 56 29.32 -22.92 15.11
C GLN A 56 30.30 -22.40 16.19
N GLU A 57 31.59 -22.36 15.87
CA GLU A 57 32.60 -21.78 16.79
C GLU A 57 32.33 -20.29 17.05
N GLN A 58 31.86 -19.57 16.04
CA GLN A 58 31.47 -18.16 16.18
C GLN A 58 29.97 -18.04 16.44
N ARG A 59 29.61 -17.15 17.36
CA ARG A 59 28.20 -16.81 17.62
C ARG A 59 27.64 -15.98 16.46
N ALA A 60 26.41 -16.25 16.05
CA ALA A 60 25.73 -15.45 15.07
C ALA A 60 25.39 -14.06 15.65
N PRO A 61 25.71 -12.95 14.96
CA PRO A 61 25.21 -11.62 15.32
C PRO A 61 23.68 -11.68 15.48
N MET A 62 23.16 -11.08 16.55
CA MET A 62 21.73 -11.10 16.87
C MET A 62 21.30 -9.81 17.53
N CYS A 63 20.14 -9.31 17.15
CA CYS A 63 19.36 -8.34 17.91
C CYS A 63 17.93 -8.83 18.04
N GLY A 64 17.19 -8.32 19.01
CA GLY A 64 15.82 -8.76 19.25
C GLY A 64 14.97 -7.67 19.88
N ILE A 65 13.67 -7.76 19.65
CA ILE A 65 12.65 -6.86 20.18
C ILE A 65 11.52 -7.66 20.82
N PRO A 66 10.88 -7.17 21.88
CA PRO A 66 9.69 -7.81 22.44
C PRO A 66 8.57 -7.84 21.39
N TYR A 67 7.89 -9.00 21.25
CA TYR A 67 6.87 -9.15 20.19
C TYR A 67 5.72 -8.16 20.31
N HIS A 68 5.31 -7.82 21.54
CA HIS A 68 4.25 -6.86 21.80
C HIS A 68 4.60 -5.42 21.44
N ALA A 69 5.88 -5.11 21.25
CA ALA A 69 6.36 -3.80 20.81
C ALA A 69 6.73 -3.75 19.31
N ALA A 70 6.59 -4.87 18.59
CA ALA A 70 7.09 -5.03 17.23
C ALA A 70 6.53 -3.99 16.25
N GLU A 71 5.25 -3.62 16.38
CA GLU A 71 4.59 -2.66 15.48
C GLU A 71 5.38 -1.36 15.34
N SER A 72 5.87 -0.78 16.44
CA SER A 72 6.60 0.49 16.40
C SER A 72 7.95 0.39 15.71
N TYR A 73 8.59 -0.78 15.76
CA TYR A 73 9.86 -1.06 15.09
C TYR A 73 9.66 -1.37 13.61
N ILE A 74 8.64 -2.18 13.29
CA ILE A 74 8.23 -2.44 11.90
C ILE A 74 7.92 -1.13 11.20
N ALA A 75 7.18 -0.22 11.85
CA ALA A 75 6.89 1.10 11.34
C ALA A 75 8.11 1.86 10.85
N LYS A 76 9.13 1.94 11.69
CA LYS A 76 10.38 2.67 11.38
C LYS A 76 11.11 2.04 10.19
N LEU A 77 11.22 0.71 10.19
CA LEU A 77 11.87 -0.01 9.09
C LEU A 77 11.14 0.17 7.77
N VAL A 78 9.82 0.07 7.79
CA VAL A 78 8.99 0.24 6.59
C VAL A 78 9.02 1.69 6.09
N GLN A 79 9.00 2.69 6.99
CA GLN A 79 9.18 4.11 6.62
C GLN A 79 10.54 4.38 5.98
N ASN A 80 11.57 3.61 6.35
CA ASN A 80 12.90 3.69 5.75
C ASN A 80 13.02 2.83 4.46
N GLY A 81 11.90 2.28 3.96
CA GLY A 81 11.84 1.55 2.70
C GLY A 81 12.17 0.06 2.78
N HIS A 82 12.26 -0.51 3.98
CA HIS A 82 12.48 -1.95 4.15
C HIS A 82 11.17 -2.74 4.07
N LYS A 83 11.26 -3.98 3.57
CA LYS A 83 10.21 -5.00 3.73
C LYS A 83 10.50 -5.83 4.98
N VAL A 84 9.48 -6.18 5.75
CA VAL A 84 9.61 -6.96 6.98
C VAL A 84 8.77 -8.22 6.88
N ALA A 85 9.41 -9.40 6.89
CA ALA A 85 8.74 -10.70 6.94
C ALA A 85 8.53 -11.13 8.39
N ILE A 86 7.29 -11.37 8.78
CA ILE A 86 6.90 -11.77 10.14
C ILE A 86 6.76 -13.29 10.18
N CYS A 87 7.71 -13.96 10.83
CA CYS A 87 7.72 -15.40 11.02
C CYS A 87 7.24 -15.74 12.43
N GLU A 88 6.04 -16.32 12.53
CA GLU A 88 5.38 -16.68 13.78
C GLU A 88 5.47 -18.15 14.13
N GLN A 89 5.28 -18.45 15.42
CA GLN A 89 5.10 -19.80 15.94
C GLN A 89 3.65 -20.24 15.67
N LEU A 90 3.47 -21.33 14.93
CA LEU A 90 2.15 -21.84 14.55
C LEU A 90 1.58 -22.85 15.53
N GLU A 91 2.33 -23.21 16.57
CA GLU A 91 1.91 -24.17 17.59
C GLU A 91 2.42 -23.71 18.98
N ASP A 92 1.74 -24.16 20.04
CA ASP A 92 2.15 -23.90 21.42
C ASP A 92 3.51 -24.56 21.69
N PRO A 93 4.55 -23.80 22.09
CA PRO A 93 5.87 -24.35 22.43
C PRO A 93 5.84 -25.44 23.48
N LYS A 94 4.82 -25.44 24.38
CA LYS A 94 4.65 -26.45 25.43
C LYS A 94 4.17 -27.80 24.90
N LEU A 95 3.54 -27.82 23.74
CA LEU A 95 2.97 -29.00 23.10
C LEU A 95 3.86 -29.56 21.98
N ALA A 96 4.85 -28.80 21.53
CA ALA A 96 5.72 -29.16 20.42
C ALA A 96 6.64 -30.35 20.78
N LYS A 97 6.65 -31.37 19.93
CA LYS A 97 7.61 -32.47 20.00
C LYS A 97 8.79 -32.15 19.09
N GLY A 98 9.78 -31.40 19.58
CA GLY A 98 10.95 -30.98 18.83
C GLY A 98 10.97 -29.47 18.56
N ILE A 99 11.31 -29.05 17.31
CA ILE A 99 11.34 -27.63 16.95
C ILE A 99 9.91 -27.17 16.72
N VAL A 100 9.52 -26.09 17.43
CA VAL A 100 8.22 -25.43 17.22
C VAL A 100 8.07 -25.04 15.74
N LYS A 101 6.96 -25.44 15.14
CA LYS A 101 6.64 -25.10 13.73
C LYS A 101 6.49 -23.59 13.60
N ARG A 102 7.14 -23.02 12.60
CA ARG A 102 7.09 -21.58 12.27
C ARG A 102 6.90 -21.39 10.78
N ASP A 103 6.22 -20.32 10.43
CA ASP A 103 6.13 -19.91 9.03
C ASP A 103 5.96 -18.38 8.97
N VAL A 104 6.22 -17.81 7.80
CA VAL A 104 5.95 -16.40 7.53
C VAL A 104 4.45 -16.22 7.32
N ILE A 105 3.83 -15.51 8.23
CA ILE A 105 2.38 -15.25 8.21
C ILE A 105 2.03 -13.97 7.46
N ARG A 106 3.00 -13.05 7.29
CA ARG A 106 2.79 -11.77 6.62
C ARG A 106 4.13 -11.14 6.24
N VAL A 107 4.13 -10.40 5.13
CA VAL A 107 5.19 -9.47 4.76
C VAL A 107 4.63 -8.05 4.80
N VAL A 108 5.22 -7.19 5.62
CA VAL A 108 4.84 -5.76 5.72
C VAL A 108 5.75 -4.95 4.81
N THR A 109 5.15 -4.18 3.92
CA THR A 109 5.84 -3.30 2.96
C THR A 109 5.23 -1.88 3.04
N PRO A 110 5.85 -0.84 2.47
CA PRO A 110 5.31 0.52 2.52
C PRO A 110 3.85 0.64 2.05
N GLY A 111 3.45 -0.13 1.03
CA GLY A 111 2.09 -0.12 0.48
C GLY A 111 1.11 -1.05 1.19
N THR A 112 1.61 -2.01 2.00
CA THR A 112 0.77 -3.03 2.65
C THR A 112 0.58 -2.83 4.15
N VAL A 113 0.95 -1.67 4.68
CA VAL A 113 0.69 -1.28 6.08
C VAL A 113 -0.81 -1.16 6.33
N THR A 114 -1.29 -1.79 7.41
CA THR A 114 -2.70 -1.76 7.85
C THR A 114 -2.88 -1.28 9.29
N GLU A 115 -1.80 -1.20 10.04
CA GLU A 115 -1.78 -0.74 11.42
C GLU A 115 -2.16 0.75 11.50
N SER A 116 -3.21 1.06 12.25
CA SER A 116 -3.77 2.42 12.32
C SER A 116 -2.81 3.47 12.91
N ASN A 117 -1.87 3.05 13.76
CA ASN A 117 -0.82 3.91 14.31
C ASN A 117 0.27 4.29 13.30
N LEU A 118 0.34 3.59 12.15
CA LEU A 118 1.28 3.83 11.07
C LEU A 118 0.67 4.63 9.90
N LEU A 119 -0.64 4.72 9.85
CA LEU A 119 -1.39 5.35 8.77
C LEU A 119 -1.85 6.75 9.18
N GLU A 120 -1.69 7.71 8.30
CA GLU A 120 -2.37 9.00 8.45
C GLU A 120 -3.88 8.81 8.31
N GLU A 121 -4.67 9.28 9.29
CA GLU A 121 -6.12 9.06 9.32
C GLU A 121 -6.85 9.59 8.08
N LYS A 122 -6.48 10.78 7.60
CA LYS A 122 -7.13 11.48 6.48
C LYS A 122 -6.39 11.35 5.15
N ARG A 123 -5.54 10.31 5.02
CA ARG A 123 -4.80 9.98 3.79
C ARG A 123 -4.92 8.50 3.50
N ASN A 124 -5.11 8.14 2.23
CA ASN A 124 -5.00 6.77 1.76
C ASN A 124 -3.53 6.34 1.72
N ASN A 125 -3.29 5.04 1.90
CA ASN A 125 -1.98 4.42 1.71
C ASN A 125 -2.05 3.52 0.49
N PHE A 126 -1.80 4.09 -0.68
CA PHE A 126 -1.91 3.36 -1.93
C PHE A 126 -0.66 2.55 -2.25
N ILE A 127 -0.88 1.33 -2.73
CA ILE A 127 0.06 0.55 -3.52
C ILE A 127 -0.39 0.58 -4.98
N MET A 128 0.54 0.72 -5.91
CA MET A 128 0.27 0.79 -7.35
C MET A 128 0.99 -0.32 -8.09
N SER A 129 0.27 -1.05 -8.92
CA SER A 129 0.80 -1.98 -9.90
C SER A 129 0.84 -1.32 -11.27
N ILE A 130 1.95 -1.43 -11.98
CA ILE A 130 2.13 -0.90 -13.32
C ILE A 130 2.59 -2.03 -14.23
N PHE A 131 1.77 -2.33 -15.23
CA PHE A 131 2.09 -3.26 -16.30
C PHE A 131 2.42 -2.49 -17.57
N LYS A 132 3.61 -2.71 -18.13
CA LYS A 132 4.05 -2.13 -19.40
C LYS A 132 4.09 -3.20 -20.48
N LYS A 133 3.57 -2.88 -21.68
CA LYS A 133 3.72 -3.72 -22.88
C LYS A 133 3.90 -2.80 -24.10
N GLY A 134 5.11 -2.74 -24.63
CA GLY A 134 5.48 -1.75 -25.66
C GLY A 134 5.40 -0.32 -25.11
N ILE A 135 4.55 0.50 -25.71
CA ILE A 135 4.35 1.91 -25.33
C ILE A 135 3.10 2.10 -24.44
N PHE A 136 2.35 1.05 -24.16
CA PHE A 136 1.10 1.11 -23.41
C PHE A 136 1.32 0.70 -21.94
N PHE A 137 0.46 1.23 -21.07
CA PHE A 137 0.50 0.91 -19.66
C PHE A 137 -0.88 0.51 -19.14
N GLY A 138 -0.92 -0.48 -18.26
CA GLY A 138 -2.02 -0.73 -17.36
C GLY A 138 -1.61 -0.29 -15.96
N ILE A 139 -2.53 0.29 -15.22
CA ILE A 139 -2.34 0.66 -13.82
C ILE A 139 -3.45 0.07 -12.96
N ALA A 140 -3.07 -0.40 -11.78
CA ALA A 140 -4.00 -0.80 -10.75
C ALA A 140 -3.52 -0.21 -9.41
N VAL A 141 -4.44 0.33 -8.61
CA VAL A 141 -4.12 1.05 -7.37
C VAL A 141 -5.04 0.58 -6.27
N CYS A 142 -4.49 0.18 -5.13
CA CYS A 142 -5.26 -0.31 -4.00
C CYS A 142 -4.79 0.34 -2.69
N ASP A 143 -5.75 0.71 -1.83
CA ASP A 143 -5.50 0.94 -0.40
C ASP A 143 -6.06 -0.24 0.38
N ILE A 144 -5.17 -1.11 0.83
CA ILE A 144 -5.54 -2.33 1.54
C ILE A 144 -6.31 -2.00 2.84
N SER A 145 -6.03 -0.87 3.48
CA SER A 145 -6.67 -0.50 4.74
C SER A 145 -8.13 -0.09 4.60
N THR A 146 -8.53 0.44 3.43
CA THR A 146 -9.89 0.93 3.17
C THR A 146 -10.67 0.05 2.19
N GLY A 147 -10.00 -0.80 1.41
CA GLY A 147 -10.58 -1.60 0.34
C GLY A 147 -10.80 -0.83 -0.98
N ASP A 148 -10.32 0.40 -1.07
CA ASP A 148 -10.36 1.17 -2.31
C ASP A 148 -9.48 0.51 -3.38
N PHE A 149 -10.07 0.16 -4.54
CA PHE A 149 -9.36 -0.44 -5.67
C PHE A 149 -9.77 0.22 -6.99
N TYR A 150 -8.79 0.78 -7.68
CA TYR A 150 -8.96 1.48 -8.95
C TYR A 150 -8.06 0.91 -10.03
N SER A 151 -8.51 0.93 -11.31
CA SER A 151 -7.66 0.55 -12.43
C SER A 151 -7.99 1.36 -13.69
N ALA A 152 -6.98 1.55 -14.54
CA ALA A 152 -7.12 2.22 -15.83
C ALA A 152 -6.07 1.72 -16.83
N GLU A 153 -6.26 2.08 -18.10
CA GLU A 153 -5.29 1.89 -19.17
C GLU A 153 -4.83 3.23 -19.74
N ILE A 154 -3.58 3.29 -20.16
CA ILE A 154 -2.96 4.41 -20.84
C ILE A 154 -2.56 3.93 -22.24
N LYS A 155 -3.33 4.37 -23.26
CA LYS A 155 -3.18 3.96 -24.68
C LYS A 155 -3.08 5.15 -25.64
N GLU A 156 -2.85 6.36 -25.13
CA GLU A 156 -2.81 7.61 -25.88
C GLU A 156 -1.37 8.06 -26.18
N GLU A 157 -1.22 9.12 -26.97
CA GLU A 157 0.08 9.78 -27.14
C GLU A 157 0.61 10.30 -25.80
N ASN A 158 1.95 10.33 -25.63
CA ASN A 158 2.62 10.71 -24.38
C ASN A 158 2.28 9.83 -23.17
N ASN A 159 2.15 8.53 -23.38
CA ASN A 159 1.76 7.54 -22.36
C ASN A 159 2.59 7.62 -21.08
N PHE A 160 3.90 7.85 -21.18
CA PHE A 160 4.76 7.92 -20.00
C PHE A 160 4.51 9.18 -19.16
N GLU A 161 4.30 10.35 -19.75
CA GLU A 161 3.93 11.55 -18.97
C GLU A 161 2.56 11.38 -18.31
N ARG A 162 1.61 10.73 -18.98
CA ARG A 162 0.32 10.36 -18.37
C ARG A 162 0.48 9.39 -17.20
N LEU A 163 1.40 8.43 -17.30
CA LEU A 163 1.73 7.55 -16.17
C LEU A 163 2.28 8.34 -14.98
N LEU A 164 3.18 9.30 -15.22
CA LEU A 164 3.71 10.16 -14.16
C LEU A 164 2.61 11.01 -13.50
N ASP A 165 1.64 11.51 -14.28
CA ASP A 165 0.48 12.22 -13.74
C ASP A 165 -0.38 11.32 -12.82
N GLU A 166 -0.61 10.05 -13.20
CA GLU A 166 -1.35 9.10 -12.36
C GLU A 166 -0.57 8.70 -11.10
N ILE A 167 0.75 8.52 -11.19
CA ILE A 167 1.60 8.31 -10.00
C ILE A 167 1.50 9.53 -9.06
N SER A 168 1.56 10.75 -9.61
CA SER A 168 1.40 11.98 -8.82
C SER A 168 0.01 12.09 -8.19
N ARG A 169 -1.04 11.66 -8.90
CA ARG A 169 -2.43 11.67 -8.46
C ARG A 169 -2.67 10.81 -7.24
N TYR A 170 -2.22 9.57 -7.28
CA TYR A 170 -2.41 8.62 -6.18
C TYR A 170 -1.34 8.74 -5.10
N SER A 171 -0.15 9.26 -5.44
CA SER A 171 1.00 9.35 -4.55
C SER A 171 1.22 8.04 -3.78
N PRO A 172 1.42 6.91 -4.48
CA PRO A 172 1.54 5.60 -3.86
C PRO A 172 2.78 5.54 -2.97
N SER A 173 2.68 4.77 -1.88
CA SER A 173 3.83 4.49 -1.00
C SER A 173 4.72 3.39 -1.59
N GLU A 174 4.19 2.60 -2.50
CA GLU A 174 4.89 1.51 -3.15
C GLU A 174 4.38 1.30 -4.59
N ILE A 175 5.30 1.01 -5.50
CA ILE A 175 5.01 0.62 -6.88
C ILE A 175 5.58 -0.77 -7.13
N ILE A 176 4.77 -1.66 -7.68
CA ILE A 176 5.21 -2.92 -8.28
C ILE A 176 5.15 -2.81 -9.80
N ALA A 177 6.15 -3.31 -10.49
CA ALA A 177 6.27 -3.21 -11.93
C ALA A 177 6.55 -4.58 -12.53
N ASN A 178 6.07 -4.83 -13.75
CA ASN A 178 6.54 -5.99 -14.50
C ASN A 178 7.98 -5.77 -14.99
N GLU A 179 8.66 -6.85 -15.38
CA GLU A 179 10.06 -6.82 -15.80
C GLU A 179 10.30 -5.82 -16.93
N MET A 180 9.38 -5.74 -17.92
CA MET A 180 9.52 -4.82 -19.06
C MET A 180 9.59 -3.34 -18.63
N LEU A 181 8.88 -2.92 -17.60
CA LEU A 181 9.00 -1.56 -17.06
C LEU A 181 10.25 -1.43 -16.19
N TYR A 182 10.52 -2.42 -15.35
CA TYR A 182 11.62 -2.36 -14.38
C TYR A 182 12.99 -2.28 -15.08
N ASP A 183 13.15 -2.96 -16.21
CA ASP A 183 14.35 -2.95 -17.03
C ASP A 183 14.53 -1.66 -17.86
N CYS A 184 13.48 -0.83 -17.96
CA CYS A 184 13.58 0.49 -18.60
C CYS A 184 14.23 1.51 -17.64
N VAL A 185 15.56 1.46 -17.56
CA VAL A 185 16.36 2.28 -16.63
C VAL A 185 16.00 3.77 -16.71
N GLU A 186 15.76 4.31 -17.91
CA GLU A 186 15.41 5.71 -18.12
C GLU A 186 14.06 6.07 -17.47
N GLU A 187 13.02 5.22 -17.66
CA GLU A 187 11.70 5.45 -17.10
C GLU A 187 11.70 5.30 -15.58
N ILE A 188 12.33 4.25 -15.06
CA ILE A 188 12.48 4.00 -13.63
C ILE A 188 13.26 5.12 -12.94
N SER A 189 14.36 5.60 -13.55
CA SER A 189 15.13 6.73 -13.00
C SER A 189 14.27 7.99 -12.91
N LYS A 190 13.50 8.31 -13.96
CA LYS A 190 12.59 9.47 -13.95
C LYS A 190 11.49 9.35 -12.87
N ILE A 191 10.98 8.15 -12.63
CA ILE A 191 10.01 7.93 -11.54
C ILE A 191 10.69 8.16 -10.18
N LYS A 192 11.85 7.55 -9.93
CA LYS A 192 12.60 7.69 -8.67
C LYS A 192 13.07 9.13 -8.40
N GLU A 193 13.45 9.89 -9.42
CA GLU A 193 13.86 11.28 -9.29
C GLU A 193 12.70 12.22 -8.91
N ARG A 194 11.49 11.91 -9.39
CA ARG A 194 10.30 12.76 -9.18
C ARG A 194 9.50 12.38 -7.95
N PHE A 195 9.51 11.10 -7.59
CA PHE A 195 8.70 10.54 -6.52
C PHE A 195 9.57 9.81 -5.50
N ASP A 196 9.29 10.05 -4.24
CA ASP A 196 9.88 9.35 -3.11
C ASP A 196 9.06 8.09 -2.86
N VAL A 197 9.25 7.08 -3.73
CA VAL A 197 8.45 5.85 -3.74
C VAL A 197 9.35 4.62 -3.86
N TYR A 198 9.01 3.59 -3.11
CA TYR A 198 9.66 2.29 -3.25
C TYR A 198 9.16 1.59 -4.51
N ILE A 199 10.08 1.10 -5.36
CA ILE A 199 9.74 0.39 -6.60
C ILE A 199 10.39 -0.98 -6.59
N SER A 200 9.58 -2.01 -6.77
CA SER A 200 10.02 -3.41 -6.95
C SER A 200 9.51 -4.00 -8.25
N THR A 201 10.15 -5.08 -8.69
CA THR A 201 9.67 -5.90 -9.80
C THR A 201 9.00 -7.15 -9.26
N GLU A 202 8.05 -7.66 -10.04
CA GLU A 202 7.42 -8.95 -9.83
C GLU A 202 7.49 -9.78 -11.11
N ASP A 203 7.44 -11.10 -10.95
CA ASP A 203 7.51 -12.06 -12.06
C ASP A 203 6.39 -11.80 -13.09
N GLU A 204 6.73 -11.87 -14.37
CA GLU A 204 5.79 -11.61 -15.47
C GLU A 204 4.55 -12.52 -15.42
N GLU A 205 4.68 -13.74 -14.89
CA GLU A 205 3.57 -14.68 -14.72
C GLU A 205 2.43 -14.14 -13.83
N LYS A 206 2.74 -13.22 -12.90
CA LYS A 206 1.74 -12.58 -12.05
C LYS A 206 0.86 -11.57 -12.81
N PHE A 207 1.36 -11.06 -13.93
CA PHE A 207 0.67 -10.10 -14.78
C PHE A 207 -0.06 -10.79 -15.94
N CYS A 208 -0.75 -11.89 -15.66
CA CYS A 208 -1.55 -12.57 -16.69
C CYS A 208 -2.72 -11.70 -17.16
N GLU A 209 -3.20 -11.98 -18.38
CA GLU A 209 -4.36 -11.25 -18.98
C GLU A 209 -5.68 -12.01 -18.73
N GLU A 210 -5.73 -12.93 -17.76
CA GLU A 210 -6.92 -13.73 -17.45
C GLU A 210 -7.93 -12.94 -16.61
N THR A 211 -9.20 -13.01 -17.01
CA THR A 211 -10.28 -12.21 -16.39
C THR A 211 -11.22 -13.03 -15.52
N GLU A 212 -11.25 -14.35 -15.65
CA GLU A 212 -12.24 -15.21 -14.96
C GLU A 212 -12.19 -15.07 -13.45
N GLU A 213 -11.00 -15.11 -12.84
CA GLU A 213 -10.85 -14.96 -11.39
C GLU A 213 -11.31 -13.58 -10.91
N ILE A 214 -11.04 -12.52 -11.71
CA ILE A 214 -11.45 -11.16 -11.39
C ILE A 214 -12.98 -11.06 -11.36
N TYR A 215 -13.67 -11.61 -12.37
CA TYR A 215 -15.14 -11.61 -12.40
C TYR A 215 -15.77 -12.42 -11.29
N MET A 216 -15.12 -13.50 -10.85
CA MET A 216 -15.63 -14.34 -9.77
C MET A 216 -15.52 -13.69 -8.38
N GLN A 217 -14.50 -12.86 -8.16
CA GLN A 217 -14.17 -12.35 -6.84
C GLN A 217 -14.57 -10.90 -6.64
N TYR A 218 -14.63 -10.09 -7.69
CA TYR A 218 -14.79 -8.64 -7.58
C TYR A 218 -16.00 -8.10 -8.35
N ALA A 219 -16.72 -7.19 -7.72
CA ALA A 219 -17.72 -6.38 -8.40
C ALA A 219 -17.02 -5.29 -9.24
N LEU A 220 -17.22 -5.33 -10.55
CA LEU A 220 -16.59 -4.39 -11.48
C LEU A 220 -17.54 -3.26 -11.81
N SER A 221 -17.12 -2.03 -11.64
CA SER A 221 -17.88 -0.84 -11.99
C SER A 221 -17.01 0.21 -12.65
N ASP A 222 -17.62 1.05 -13.47
CA ASP A 222 -17.00 2.30 -13.90
C ASP A 222 -17.06 3.33 -12.75
N ASP A 223 -16.47 4.45 -12.97
CA ASP A 223 -16.43 5.57 -12.03
C ASP A 223 -17.80 6.26 -11.81
N LYS A 224 -18.83 5.90 -12.59
CA LYS A 224 -20.23 6.29 -12.39
C LYS A 224 -21.06 5.22 -11.68
N GLY A 225 -20.45 4.07 -11.36
CA GLY A 225 -21.09 2.93 -10.70
C GLY A 225 -21.81 1.99 -11.66
N ASN A 226 -21.66 2.15 -12.99
CA ASN A 226 -22.24 1.20 -13.96
C ASN A 226 -21.41 -0.08 -13.96
N ILE A 227 -22.07 -1.24 -14.07
CA ILE A 227 -21.43 -2.55 -14.09
C ILE A 227 -20.64 -2.72 -15.38
N ILE A 228 -19.37 -3.09 -15.27
CA ILE A 228 -18.49 -3.43 -16.40
C ILE A 228 -18.58 -4.94 -16.67
N LYS A 229 -18.80 -5.29 -17.95
CA LYS A 229 -18.93 -6.68 -18.42
C LYS A 229 -17.92 -7.02 -19.52
N ASP A 230 -17.09 -6.07 -19.93
CA ASP A 230 -16.19 -6.18 -21.09
C ASP A 230 -14.73 -5.88 -20.69
N LEU A 231 -14.29 -6.46 -19.58
CA LEU A 231 -12.92 -6.30 -19.05
C LEU A 231 -11.87 -6.84 -20.02
N GLU A 232 -12.24 -7.83 -20.83
CA GLU A 232 -11.39 -8.43 -21.88
C GLU A 232 -10.93 -7.42 -22.94
N LYS A 233 -11.65 -6.31 -23.10
CA LYS A 233 -11.22 -5.21 -23.96
C LYS A 233 -10.14 -4.33 -23.34
N ARG A 234 -9.76 -4.61 -22.11
CA ARG A 234 -8.83 -3.81 -21.31
C ARG A 234 -7.65 -4.68 -20.80
N PRO A 235 -6.90 -5.33 -21.70
CA PRO A 235 -5.90 -6.32 -21.31
C PRO A 235 -4.79 -5.76 -20.42
N PHE A 236 -4.40 -4.49 -20.60
CA PHE A 236 -3.37 -3.87 -19.77
C PHE A 236 -3.87 -3.60 -18.34
N ALA A 237 -5.13 -3.16 -18.20
CA ALA A 237 -5.75 -2.99 -16.89
C ALA A 237 -5.87 -4.34 -16.17
N VAL A 238 -6.29 -5.39 -16.88
CA VAL A 238 -6.37 -6.76 -16.38
C VAL A 238 -5.03 -7.23 -15.85
N ALA A 239 -3.96 -7.09 -16.65
CA ALA A 239 -2.63 -7.50 -16.25
C ALA A 239 -2.17 -6.75 -14.98
N ALA A 240 -2.37 -5.44 -14.90
CA ALA A 240 -2.03 -4.67 -13.71
C ALA A 240 -2.85 -5.07 -12.48
N ILE A 241 -4.16 -5.36 -12.64
CA ILE A 241 -5.03 -5.86 -11.57
C ILE A 241 -4.51 -7.19 -11.04
N ASN A 242 -4.22 -8.16 -11.92
CA ASN A 242 -3.72 -9.48 -11.53
C ASN A 242 -2.38 -9.38 -10.80
N GLY A 243 -1.43 -8.57 -11.32
CA GLY A 243 -0.16 -8.33 -10.67
C GLY A 243 -0.34 -7.78 -9.24
N LEU A 244 -1.28 -6.83 -9.05
CA LEU A 244 -1.56 -6.26 -7.74
C LEU A 244 -2.22 -7.26 -6.79
N ILE A 245 -3.21 -8.02 -7.25
CA ILE A 245 -3.90 -9.04 -6.45
C ILE A 245 -2.91 -10.10 -5.98
N LYS A 246 -2.11 -10.66 -6.90
CA LYS A 246 -1.11 -11.69 -6.55
C LYS A 246 -0.07 -11.17 -5.56
N TYR A 247 0.40 -9.93 -5.73
CA TYR A 247 1.31 -9.32 -4.77
C TYR A 247 0.68 -9.15 -3.38
N ILE A 248 -0.56 -8.71 -3.31
CA ILE A 248 -1.29 -8.57 -2.04
C ILE A 248 -1.47 -9.95 -1.38
N GLU A 249 -1.88 -10.98 -2.12
CA GLU A 249 -2.01 -12.35 -1.62
C GLU A 249 -0.68 -12.91 -1.12
N ASP A 250 0.41 -12.69 -1.85
CA ASP A 250 1.76 -13.14 -1.46
C ASP A 250 2.29 -12.45 -0.21
N THR A 251 1.95 -11.17 -0.02
CA THR A 251 2.41 -10.40 1.13
C THR A 251 1.53 -10.60 2.36
N GLN A 252 0.22 -10.65 2.20
CA GLN A 252 -0.72 -10.79 3.32
C GLN A 252 -0.96 -12.25 3.71
N LYS A 253 -0.65 -13.22 2.83
CA LYS A 253 -0.88 -14.66 3.03
C LYS A 253 -2.33 -15.05 3.31
N THR A 254 -3.25 -14.12 3.14
CA THR A 254 -4.70 -14.28 3.33
C THR A 254 -5.46 -13.59 2.21
N LYS A 255 -6.67 -14.07 1.90
CA LYS A 255 -7.57 -13.37 0.99
C LYS A 255 -8.22 -12.20 1.73
N LEU A 256 -8.22 -11.03 1.11
CA LEU A 256 -8.77 -9.81 1.68
C LEU A 256 -10.24 -9.64 1.24
N GLU A 257 -11.17 -10.27 1.95
CA GLU A 257 -12.60 -10.29 1.60
C GLU A 257 -13.26 -8.91 1.57
N HIS A 258 -12.70 -7.92 2.29
CA HIS A 258 -13.22 -6.55 2.27
C HIS A 258 -12.89 -5.80 0.98
N ILE A 259 -11.88 -6.25 0.22
CA ILE A 259 -11.61 -5.76 -1.13
C ILE A 259 -12.49 -6.55 -2.09
N ASN A 260 -13.70 -6.09 -2.33
CA ASN A 260 -14.71 -6.79 -3.11
C ASN A 260 -15.16 -6.04 -4.36
N LYS A 261 -14.63 -4.84 -4.58
CA LYS A 261 -15.00 -3.98 -5.71
C LYS A 261 -13.77 -3.37 -6.39
N ILE A 262 -13.75 -3.42 -7.72
CA ILE A 262 -12.75 -2.72 -8.53
C ILE A 262 -13.46 -1.66 -9.37
N THR A 263 -12.99 -0.42 -9.27
CA THR A 263 -13.49 0.69 -10.09
C THR A 263 -12.54 0.93 -11.25
N ILE A 264 -13.03 0.72 -12.46
CA ILE A 264 -12.27 0.95 -13.70
C ILE A 264 -12.66 2.32 -14.24
N TYR A 265 -11.70 3.24 -14.26
CA TYR A 265 -11.95 4.61 -14.66
C TYR A 265 -11.28 4.96 -15.98
N THR A 266 -11.75 6.05 -16.57
CA THR A 266 -11.12 6.66 -17.75
C THR A 266 -10.34 7.90 -17.28
N ILE A 267 -9.07 7.97 -17.65
CA ILE A 267 -8.16 9.05 -17.21
C ILE A 267 -8.68 10.44 -17.58
N THR A 268 -9.39 10.56 -18.71
CA THR A 268 -9.92 11.84 -19.20
C THR A 268 -11.13 12.38 -18.45
N LYS A 269 -11.67 11.67 -17.46
CA LYS A 269 -12.84 12.12 -16.68
C LYS A 269 -12.57 13.34 -15.80
N TYR A 270 -11.36 13.45 -15.28
CA TYR A 270 -10.95 14.51 -14.39
C TYR A 270 -10.07 15.53 -15.12
N MET A 271 -10.04 16.75 -14.60
CA MET A 271 -9.11 17.76 -15.12
C MET A 271 -7.68 17.26 -14.91
N SER A 272 -6.92 17.15 -15.99
CA SER A 272 -5.51 16.75 -15.92
C SER A 272 -4.73 17.84 -15.20
N LEU A 273 -4.21 17.48 -14.04
CA LEU A 273 -3.26 18.29 -13.29
C LEU A 273 -1.91 17.56 -13.36
N ASP A 274 -0.99 18.10 -14.14
CA ASP A 274 0.36 17.57 -14.19
C ASP A 274 1.07 17.71 -12.84
N ILE A 275 2.18 17.01 -12.70
CA ILE A 275 2.97 17.01 -11.46
C ILE A 275 3.41 18.43 -11.06
N ASN A 276 3.74 19.29 -12.06
CA ASN A 276 4.18 20.66 -11.79
C ASN A 276 3.02 21.53 -11.29
N ALA A 277 1.83 21.39 -11.91
CA ALA A 277 0.63 22.10 -11.47
C ALA A 277 0.25 21.71 -10.03
N ARG A 278 0.21 20.39 -9.71
CA ARG A 278 -0.08 19.91 -8.35
C ARG A 278 0.90 20.45 -7.32
N ARG A 279 2.18 20.41 -7.64
CA ARG A 279 3.27 20.87 -6.77
C ARG A 279 3.24 22.39 -6.57
N ASN A 280 3.12 23.17 -7.66
CA ASN A 280 3.18 24.63 -7.61
C ASN A 280 1.93 25.25 -6.98
N LEU A 281 0.76 24.63 -7.13
CA LEU A 281 -0.48 25.07 -6.49
C LEU A 281 -0.55 24.65 -5.01
N GLU A 282 0.36 23.84 -4.52
CA GLU A 282 0.39 23.34 -3.14
C GLU A 282 -1.01 22.89 -2.66
N LEU A 283 -1.65 22.04 -3.48
CA LEU A 283 -3.03 21.64 -3.27
C LEU A 283 -3.22 20.87 -1.95
N THR A 284 -2.35 19.89 -1.69
CA THR A 284 -2.46 18.99 -0.54
C THR A 284 -1.24 18.99 0.36
N GLU A 285 -0.07 19.35 -0.17
CA GLU A 285 1.23 19.35 0.50
C GLU A 285 2.06 20.53 0.03
N LYS A 286 2.86 21.11 0.92
CA LYS A 286 3.82 22.15 0.57
C LYS A 286 4.99 21.58 -0.23
N MET A 287 5.50 22.38 -1.15
CA MET A 287 6.67 22.03 -1.96
C MET A 287 7.93 21.84 -1.11
N ARG A 288 8.11 22.65 -0.05
CA ARG A 288 9.36 22.70 0.71
C ARG A 288 9.51 21.56 1.73
N ASP A 289 8.48 21.26 2.48
CA ASP A 289 8.53 20.39 3.67
C ASP A 289 7.45 19.30 3.69
N LYS A 290 6.71 19.15 2.58
CA LYS A 290 5.59 18.21 2.43
C LYS A 290 4.50 18.35 3.54
N SER A 291 4.53 19.44 4.32
CA SER A 291 3.55 19.68 5.37
C SER A 291 2.19 20.11 4.80
N LYS A 292 1.12 19.75 5.49
CA LYS A 292 -0.26 20.12 5.12
C LYS A 292 -0.58 21.61 5.40
N LYS A 293 0.02 22.19 6.45
CA LYS A 293 -0.31 23.54 6.92
C LYS A 293 0.00 24.60 5.86
N GLY A 294 -1.00 25.39 5.47
CA GLY A 294 -0.88 26.46 4.48
C GLY A 294 -1.27 26.06 3.05
N THR A 295 -1.65 24.80 2.81
CA THR A 295 -2.16 24.31 1.53
C THR A 295 -3.65 24.58 1.35
N LEU A 296 -4.18 24.38 0.11
CA LEU A 296 -5.62 24.48 -0.13
C LEU A 296 -6.39 23.46 0.74
N LEU A 297 -5.91 22.22 0.84
CA LEU A 297 -6.51 21.21 1.71
C LEU A 297 -6.56 21.65 3.16
N TRP A 298 -5.51 22.29 3.68
CA TRP A 298 -5.51 22.77 5.07
C TRP A 298 -6.60 23.81 5.37
N VAL A 299 -6.86 24.71 4.41
CA VAL A 299 -7.91 25.71 4.53
C VAL A 299 -9.30 25.09 4.52
N LEU A 300 -9.53 24.14 3.60
CA LEU A 300 -10.84 23.54 3.35
C LEU A 300 -11.19 22.40 4.31
N ASP A 301 -10.18 21.69 4.86
CA ASP A 301 -10.44 20.51 5.70
C ASP A 301 -11.03 20.90 7.07
N LYS A 302 -12.35 20.84 7.12
CA LYS A 302 -13.18 20.93 8.33
C LYS A 302 -13.97 19.63 8.54
N THR A 303 -13.53 18.54 7.90
CA THR A 303 -14.22 17.24 7.97
C THR A 303 -14.19 16.67 9.38
N ALA A 304 -15.33 16.11 9.81
CA ALA A 304 -15.50 15.53 11.14
C ALA A 304 -14.99 14.08 11.21
N THR A 305 -14.87 13.38 10.06
CA THR A 305 -14.47 11.98 9.99
C THR A 305 -13.22 11.79 9.15
N SER A 306 -12.47 10.71 9.40
CA SER A 306 -11.29 10.33 8.60
C SER A 306 -11.68 10.02 7.14
N MET A 307 -12.78 9.31 6.93
CA MET A 307 -13.37 9.02 5.60
C MET A 307 -13.67 10.31 4.83
N GLY A 308 -14.34 11.28 5.47
CA GLY A 308 -14.61 12.59 4.86
C GLY A 308 -13.33 13.35 4.51
N GLY A 309 -12.28 13.24 5.33
CA GLY A 309 -10.97 13.82 5.05
C GLY A 309 -10.29 13.22 3.83
N ARG A 310 -10.33 11.88 3.68
CA ARG A 310 -9.83 11.17 2.49
C ARG A 310 -10.61 11.59 1.23
N LEU A 311 -11.93 11.65 1.31
CA LEU A 311 -12.78 12.06 0.19
C LEU A 311 -12.50 13.52 -0.23
N LEU A 312 -12.35 14.45 0.73
CA LEU A 312 -12.03 15.84 0.43
C LEU A 312 -10.65 15.98 -0.24
N ARG A 313 -9.63 15.27 0.26
CA ARG A 313 -8.30 15.24 -0.38
C ARG A 313 -8.41 14.76 -1.83
N ARG A 314 -9.18 13.70 -2.07
CA ARG A 314 -9.42 13.18 -3.42
C ARG A 314 -10.14 14.19 -4.32
N TRP A 315 -11.17 14.88 -3.83
CA TRP A 315 -11.88 15.90 -4.60
C TRP A 315 -11.00 17.07 -5.03
N ILE A 316 -10.04 17.46 -4.18
CA ILE A 316 -9.06 18.49 -4.50
C ILE A 316 -8.04 17.99 -5.52
N SER A 317 -7.60 16.75 -5.39
CA SER A 317 -6.62 16.14 -6.29
C SER A 317 -7.20 15.82 -7.67
N ASP A 318 -8.52 15.53 -7.74
CA ASP A 318 -9.24 15.10 -8.93
C ASP A 318 -10.41 16.03 -9.25
N PRO A 319 -10.15 17.25 -9.76
CA PRO A 319 -11.22 18.19 -10.10
C PRO A 319 -12.10 17.66 -11.22
N LEU A 320 -13.41 17.78 -11.05
CA LEU A 320 -14.37 17.37 -12.08
C LEU A 320 -14.33 18.29 -13.28
N ILE A 321 -14.64 17.74 -14.47
CA ILE A 321 -14.84 18.49 -15.73
C ILE A 321 -16.33 18.58 -16.06
N ASP A 322 -17.11 17.56 -15.71
CA ASP A 322 -18.54 17.50 -16.01
C ASP A 322 -19.31 18.57 -15.20
N VAL A 323 -19.89 19.52 -15.93
CA VAL A 323 -20.63 20.66 -15.36
C VAL A 323 -21.83 20.21 -14.51
N LYS A 324 -22.49 19.10 -14.88
CA LYS A 324 -23.63 18.58 -14.14
C LYS A 324 -23.18 18.02 -12.79
N GLU A 325 -22.09 17.25 -12.77
CA GLU A 325 -21.53 16.72 -11.51
C GLU A 325 -20.99 17.83 -10.61
N ILE A 326 -20.38 18.89 -11.19
CA ILE A 326 -19.95 20.08 -10.45
C ILE A 326 -21.16 20.77 -9.81
N ASN A 327 -22.22 21.01 -10.57
CA ASN A 327 -23.42 21.69 -10.05
C ASN A 327 -24.10 20.87 -8.95
N ASN A 328 -24.19 19.55 -9.08
CA ASN A 328 -24.72 18.69 -8.04
C ASN A 328 -23.95 18.84 -6.70
N ARG A 329 -22.61 18.91 -6.76
CA ARG A 329 -21.81 19.17 -5.55
C ARG A 329 -22.04 20.58 -4.99
N LEU A 330 -22.15 21.58 -5.86
CA LEU A 330 -22.40 22.97 -5.44
C LEU A 330 -23.78 23.14 -4.81
N GLU A 331 -24.80 22.45 -5.32
CA GLU A 331 -26.16 22.46 -4.74
C GLU A 331 -26.15 21.86 -3.33
N ALA A 332 -25.48 20.73 -3.10
CA ALA A 332 -25.34 20.16 -1.77
C ALA A 332 -24.60 21.10 -0.81
N VAL A 333 -23.51 21.75 -1.26
CA VAL A 333 -22.79 22.76 -0.46
C VAL A 333 -23.70 23.94 -0.13
N LYS A 334 -24.53 24.40 -1.08
CA LYS A 334 -25.47 25.50 -0.89
C LYS A 334 -26.51 25.16 0.17
N GLU A 335 -27.10 23.96 0.12
CA GLU A 335 -28.09 23.49 1.10
C GLU A 335 -27.52 23.56 2.53
N PHE A 336 -26.33 22.99 2.77
CA PHE A 336 -25.69 23.05 4.09
C PHE A 336 -25.18 24.44 4.47
N LYS A 337 -24.89 25.34 3.51
CA LYS A 337 -24.54 26.72 3.78
C LYS A 337 -25.75 27.50 4.25
N ASP A 338 -26.89 27.30 3.61
CA ASP A 338 -28.12 28.08 3.86
C ASP A 338 -28.84 27.59 5.15
N ASP A 339 -28.73 26.27 5.49
CA ASP A 339 -29.29 25.70 6.72
C ASP A 339 -28.18 25.44 7.77
N ILE A 340 -28.00 26.41 8.68
CA ILE A 340 -26.99 26.38 9.73
C ILE A 340 -27.33 25.30 10.78
N ILE A 341 -28.64 25.07 11.05
CA ILE A 341 -29.09 24.12 12.05
C ILE A 341 -28.80 22.70 11.57
N LEU A 342 -29.26 22.37 10.36
CA LEU A 342 -29.00 21.06 9.73
C LEU A 342 -27.49 20.75 9.66
N ARG A 343 -26.68 21.74 9.24
CA ARG A 343 -25.23 21.59 9.22
C ARG A 343 -24.63 21.32 10.59
N GLY A 344 -25.12 22.00 11.63
CA GLY A 344 -24.67 21.81 13.01
C GLY A 344 -25.02 20.43 13.57
N GLU A 345 -26.26 19.97 13.36
CA GLU A 345 -26.74 18.66 13.78
C GLU A 345 -25.97 17.52 13.07
N LEU A 346 -25.80 17.62 11.74
CA LEU A 346 -25.01 16.63 10.97
C LEU A 346 -23.57 16.59 11.44
N SER A 347 -22.93 17.76 11.61
CA SER A 347 -21.55 17.83 12.09
C SER A 347 -21.38 17.18 13.47
N SER A 348 -22.37 17.38 14.37
CA SER A 348 -22.35 16.76 15.69
C SER A 348 -22.52 15.24 15.63
N SER A 349 -23.42 14.77 14.79
CA SER A 349 -23.66 13.32 14.57
C SER A 349 -22.42 12.63 13.99
N LEU A 350 -21.75 13.27 13.03
CA LEU A 350 -20.55 12.73 12.39
C LEU A 350 -19.33 12.64 13.33
N LYS A 351 -19.24 13.45 14.38
CA LYS A 351 -18.13 13.38 15.35
C LYS A 351 -18.03 12.05 16.09
N GLY A 352 -19.15 11.33 16.22
CA GLY A 352 -19.20 10.00 16.86
C GLY A 352 -18.94 8.84 15.90
N VAL A 353 -18.73 9.10 14.60
CA VAL A 353 -18.54 8.05 13.60
C VAL A 353 -17.06 7.69 13.50
N TYR A 354 -16.73 6.45 13.84
CA TYR A 354 -15.40 5.89 13.67
C TYR A 354 -15.08 5.65 12.19
N ASP A 355 -13.82 5.35 11.91
CA ASP A 355 -13.34 5.02 10.57
C ASP A 355 -13.81 3.60 10.17
N ILE A 356 -15.03 3.50 9.65
CA ILE A 356 -15.68 2.22 9.32
C ILE A 356 -14.93 1.50 8.22
N GLU A 357 -14.35 2.21 7.24
CA GLU A 357 -13.57 1.62 6.15
C GLU A 357 -12.36 0.84 6.71
N ARG A 358 -11.54 1.49 7.55
CA ARG A 358 -10.37 0.86 8.16
C ARG A 358 -10.72 -0.18 9.23
N LEU A 359 -11.83 -0.01 9.93
CA LEU A 359 -12.30 -1.01 10.87
C LEU A 359 -12.75 -2.29 10.16
N ALA A 360 -13.46 -2.18 9.04
CA ALA A 360 -13.85 -3.33 8.23
C ALA A 360 -12.62 -4.09 7.69
N GLY A 361 -11.63 -3.35 7.16
CA GLY A 361 -10.34 -3.93 6.78
C GLY A 361 -9.69 -4.68 7.94
N LYS A 362 -9.59 -4.05 9.11
CA LYS A 362 -8.95 -4.66 10.29
C LYS A 362 -9.63 -5.97 10.73
N ILE A 363 -10.96 -6.05 10.67
CA ILE A 363 -11.71 -7.27 11.00
C ILE A 363 -11.40 -8.39 10.01
N SER A 364 -11.16 -8.06 8.74
CA SER A 364 -10.84 -9.05 7.70
C SER A 364 -9.44 -9.66 7.84
N TYR A 365 -8.54 -9.00 8.57
CA TYR A 365 -7.19 -9.54 8.83
C TYR A 365 -7.14 -10.48 10.06
N GLY A 366 -8.10 -10.45 10.95
CA GLY A 366 -8.16 -11.22 12.20
C GLY A 366 -7.71 -10.42 13.42
#